data_5c7bae308aa9abf4a07e8b7eb5260d8c
#
_entry.id   5c7bae308aa9abf4a07e8b7eb5260d8c
#
_cell.length_a   1.000
_cell.length_b   1.000
_cell.length_c   1.000
_cell.angle_alpha   90.00
_cell.angle_beta   90.00
_cell.angle_gamma   90.00
#
_symmetry.space_group_name_H-M   'P 1'
#
loop_
_entity.id
_entity.type
_entity.pdbx_description
1 polymer ?
#
loop_
_entity_poly.entity_id
_entity_poly.type
_entity_poly.pdbx_seq_one_letter_code
_entity_poly.pdbx_strand_id
1 'polypeptide(L)'
;MFSIWTILRIIFSIIFTVVHIYFTQFINSIEEKKNCPLSTGWRITNGKLISSLFMIIGLINIFLPASKFLSTIPLIGSSYVLLFVIALFSELFIIYRLVDNIGDDENSNCKVKGYNFIINFFSDKDLSQCVFYTIIVSVLFFYL
;
A
#
# COMPACT_ATOMS: atom_id res chain seq x y z
N MET A 1 16.12 27.16 -4.82
CA MET A 1 16.88 25.93 -4.54
C MET A 1 16.09 25.06 -3.56
N PHE A 2 15.90 23.80 -3.88
CA PHE A 2 15.17 22.87 -2.99
C PHE A 2 16.11 22.39 -1.87
N SER A 3 15.58 22.29 -0.66
CA SER A 3 16.31 21.66 0.43
C SER A 3 16.47 20.16 0.18
N ILE A 4 17.46 19.54 0.83
CA ILE A 4 17.66 18.09 0.74
C ILE A 4 16.42 17.34 1.22
N TRP A 5 15.72 17.85 2.23
CA TRP A 5 14.48 17.27 2.75
C TRP A 5 13.37 17.27 1.71
N THR A 6 13.26 18.34 0.93
CA THR A 6 12.29 18.42 -0.17
C THR A 6 12.59 17.37 -1.23
N ILE A 7 13.85 17.20 -1.59
CA ILE A 7 14.28 16.20 -2.58
C ILE A 7 13.97 14.78 -2.07
N LEU A 8 14.33 14.48 -0.82
CA LEU A 8 14.05 13.18 -0.21
C LEU A 8 12.55 12.90 -0.16
N ARG A 9 11.74 13.88 0.19
CA ARG A 9 10.27 13.73 0.19
C ARG A 9 9.74 13.41 -1.20
N ILE A 10 10.21 14.11 -2.22
CA ILE A 10 9.77 13.89 -3.60
C ILE A 10 10.14 12.48 -4.05
N ILE A 11 11.37 12.05 -3.81
CA ILE A 11 11.84 10.70 -4.15
C ILE A 11 10.99 9.65 -3.42
N PHE A 12 10.79 9.83 -2.13
CA PHE A 12 9.97 8.91 -1.32
C PHE A 12 8.53 8.84 -1.86
N SER A 13 7.93 10.00 -2.19
CA SER A 13 6.57 10.07 -2.71
C SER A 13 6.42 9.38 -4.06
N ILE A 14 7.42 9.50 -4.93
CA ILE A 14 7.46 8.80 -6.22
C ILE A 14 7.51 7.29 -5.99
N ILE A 15 8.41 6.82 -5.14
CA ILE A 15 8.54 5.39 -4.82
C ILE A 15 7.25 4.88 -4.20
N PHE A 16 6.68 5.60 -3.26
CA PHE A 16 5.41 5.26 -2.62
C PHE A 16 4.28 5.12 -3.64
N THR A 17 4.16 6.08 -4.55
CA THR A 17 3.15 6.06 -5.61
C THR A 17 3.34 4.86 -6.54
N VAL A 18 4.57 4.60 -6.98
CA VAL A 18 4.88 3.47 -7.88
C VAL A 18 4.57 2.13 -7.21
N VAL A 19 4.92 1.98 -5.94
CA VAL A 19 4.61 0.75 -5.18
C VAL A 19 3.10 0.51 -5.12
N HIS A 20 2.31 1.55 -4.89
CA HIS A 20 0.85 1.41 -4.80
C HIS A 20 0.19 1.20 -6.17
N ILE A 21 0.76 1.74 -7.24
CA ILE A 21 0.35 1.38 -8.61
C ILE A 21 0.56 -0.12 -8.83
N TYR A 22 1.71 -0.63 -8.41
CA TYR A 22 2.06 -2.05 -8.56
C TYR A 22 1.12 -2.94 -7.73
N PHE A 23 0.79 -2.54 -6.51
CA PHE A 23 -0.19 -3.24 -5.68
C PHE A 23 -1.59 -3.27 -6.34
N THR A 24 -2.03 -2.14 -6.87
CA THR A 24 -3.31 -2.05 -7.57
C THR A 24 -3.35 -2.98 -8.78
N GLN A 25 -2.30 -3.01 -9.57
CA GLN A 25 -2.20 -3.89 -10.73
C GLN A 25 -2.20 -5.36 -10.32
N PHE A 26 -1.49 -5.70 -9.25
CA PHE A 26 -1.47 -7.06 -8.70
C PHE A 26 -2.87 -7.54 -8.29
N ILE A 27 -3.59 -6.71 -7.54
CA ILE A 27 -4.95 -7.03 -7.09
C ILE A 27 -5.89 -7.15 -8.29
N ASN A 28 -5.77 -6.25 -9.27
CA ASN A 28 -6.58 -6.27 -10.48
C ASN A 28 -6.32 -7.53 -11.31
N SER A 29 -5.09 -8.01 -11.36
CA SER A 29 -4.74 -9.25 -12.06
C SER A 29 -5.39 -10.47 -11.44
N ILE A 30 -5.55 -10.50 -10.11
CA ILE A 30 -6.29 -11.57 -9.43
C ILE A 30 -7.79 -11.46 -9.73
N GLU A 31 -8.34 -10.24 -9.71
CA GLU A 31 -9.75 -9.98 -9.99
C GLU A 31 -10.17 -10.47 -11.39
N GLU A 32 -9.28 -10.35 -12.37
CA GLU A 32 -9.54 -10.75 -13.76
C GLU A 32 -9.42 -12.26 -14.00
N LYS A 33 -8.91 -13.03 -13.03
CA LYS A 33 -8.74 -14.47 -13.20
C LYS A 33 -10.09 -15.19 -13.19
N LYS A 34 -10.29 -16.06 -14.19
CA LYS A 34 -11.45 -16.92 -14.28
C LYS A 34 -11.28 -18.11 -13.34
N ASN A 35 -12.40 -18.53 -12.73
CA ASN A 35 -12.42 -19.69 -11.81
C ASN A 35 -11.50 -19.52 -10.59
N CYS A 36 -11.24 -18.29 -10.20
CA CYS A 36 -10.44 -17.97 -9.03
C CYS A 36 -11.38 -17.62 -7.86
N PRO A 37 -11.38 -18.40 -6.77
CA PRO A 37 -12.24 -18.12 -5.61
C PRO A 37 -11.95 -16.76 -4.96
N LEU A 38 -10.72 -16.26 -5.11
CA LEU A 38 -10.30 -15.00 -4.50
C LEU A 38 -10.75 -13.76 -5.28
N SER A 39 -11.14 -13.93 -6.56
CA SER A 39 -11.42 -12.81 -7.47
C SER A 39 -12.63 -11.95 -7.07
N THR A 40 -13.55 -12.49 -6.29
CA THR A 40 -14.79 -11.83 -5.87
C THR A 40 -14.84 -11.51 -4.38
N GLY A 41 -13.75 -11.73 -3.65
CA GLY A 41 -13.71 -11.52 -2.21
C GLY A 41 -13.65 -10.04 -1.82
N TRP A 42 -14.05 -9.74 -0.56
CA TRP A 42 -13.96 -8.40 -0.01
C TRP A 42 -12.53 -7.84 0.00
N ARG A 43 -11.54 -8.72 0.07
CA ARG A 43 -10.12 -8.32 0.03
C ARG A 43 -9.75 -7.68 -1.31
N ILE A 44 -10.27 -8.20 -2.40
CA ILE A 44 -10.03 -7.63 -3.73
C ILE A 44 -10.62 -6.23 -3.83
N THR A 45 -11.90 -6.07 -3.46
CA THR A 45 -12.59 -4.79 -3.53
C THR A 45 -11.93 -3.74 -2.63
N ASN A 46 -11.71 -4.06 -1.37
CA ASN A 46 -11.14 -3.14 -0.40
C ASN A 46 -9.66 -2.86 -0.67
N GLY A 47 -8.88 -3.88 -1.02
CA GLY A 47 -7.48 -3.72 -1.36
C GLY A 47 -7.28 -2.81 -2.56
N LYS A 48 -8.07 -2.99 -3.60
CA LYS A 48 -8.03 -2.16 -4.80
C LYS A 48 -8.40 -0.70 -4.50
N LEU A 49 -9.44 -0.49 -3.68
CA LEU A 49 -9.84 0.85 -3.25
C LEU A 49 -8.73 1.53 -2.46
N ILE A 50 -8.20 0.87 -1.44
CA ILE A 50 -7.17 1.43 -0.56
C ILE A 50 -5.89 1.73 -1.35
N SER A 51 -5.44 0.81 -2.20
CA SER A 51 -4.25 1.02 -3.03
C SER A 51 -4.41 2.20 -4.00
N SER A 52 -5.60 2.34 -4.59
CA SER A 52 -5.91 3.46 -5.47
C SER A 52 -5.89 4.80 -4.72
N LEU A 53 -6.43 4.84 -3.50
CA LEU A 53 -6.37 6.03 -2.66
C LEU A 53 -4.93 6.40 -2.30
N PHE A 54 -4.08 5.43 -2.00
CA PHE A 54 -2.67 5.68 -1.71
C PHE A 54 -1.89 6.17 -2.93
N MET A 55 -2.23 5.74 -4.13
CA MET A 55 -1.66 6.34 -5.36
C MET A 55 -1.94 7.84 -5.42
N ILE A 56 -3.19 8.23 -5.18
CA ILE A 56 -3.60 9.64 -5.20
C ILE A 56 -2.89 10.41 -4.08
N ILE A 57 -2.85 9.86 -2.88
CA ILE A 57 -2.18 10.47 -1.72
C ILE A 57 -0.68 10.65 -1.99
N GLY A 58 -0.03 9.66 -2.59
CA GLY A 58 1.38 9.76 -2.97
C GLY A 58 1.64 10.87 -3.98
N LEU A 59 0.78 10.99 -5.00
CA LEU A 59 0.88 12.07 -5.98
C LEU A 59 0.69 13.45 -5.34
N ILE A 60 -0.30 13.57 -4.46
CA ILE A 60 -0.53 14.83 -3.72
C ILE A 60 0.68 15.20 -2.86
N ASN A 61 1.30 14.22 -2.21
CA ASN A 61 2.45 14.46 -1.33
C ASN A 61 3.69 14.98 -2.07
N ILE A 62 3.79 14.77 -3.37
CA ILE A 62 4.86 15.35 -4.19
C ILE A 62 4.77 16.88 -4.15
N PHE A 63 3.55 17.43 -4.25
CA PHE A 63 3.30 18.87 -4.34
C PHE A 63 2.94 19.49 -2.99
N LEU A 64 2.16 18.79 -2.17
CA LEU A 64 1.67 19.27 -0.88
C LEU A 64 2.13 18.32 0.24
N PRO A 65 3.17 18.71 1.01
CA PRO A 65 3.70 17.84 2.07
C PRO A 65 2.65 17.53 3.14
N ALA A 66 2.50 16.25 3.48
CA ALA A 66 1.59 15.81 4.54
C ALA A 66 1.94 16.44 5.90
N SER A 67 3.22 16.71 6.15
CA SER A 67 3.69 17.36 7.37
C SER A 67 3.08 18.74 7.60
N LYS A 68 2.73 19.47 6.52
CA LYS A 68 2.06 20.78 6.63
C LYS A 68 0.65 20.67 7.18
N PHE A 69 -0.08 19.60 6.85
CA PHE A 69 -1.42 19.39 7.41
C PHE A 69 -1.38 19.16 8.92
N LEU A 70 -0.35 18.47 9.40
CA LEU A 70 -0.18 18.23 10.84
C LEU A 70 0.04 19.52 11.62
N SER A 71 0.82 20.44 11.06
CA SER A 71 1.16 21.69 11.73
C SER A 71 0.06 22.76 11.61
N THR A 72 -0.73 22.73 10.53
CA THR A 72 -1.73 23.76 10.25
C THR A 72 -3.04 23.52 10.98
N ILE A 73 -3.52 22.26 11.03
CA ILE A 73 -4.79 21.90 11.65
C ILE A 73 -4.57 20.63 12.49
N PRO A 74 -4.17 20.77 13.79
CA PRO A 74 -3.74 19.63 14.60
C PRO A 74 -4.78 18.51 14.74
N LEU A 75 -6.07 18.86 14.91
CA LEU A 75 -7.14 17.87 15.08
C LEU A 75 -7.37 17.07 13.80
N ILE A 76 -7.47 17.74 12.66
CA ILE A 76 -7.65 17.10 11.34
C ILE A 76 -6.38 16.33 10.96
N GLY A 77 -5.20 16.89 11.24
CA GLY A 77 -3.92 16.24 11.01
C GLY A 77 -3.79 14.94 11.78
N SER A 78 -4.16 14.93 13.07
CA SER A 78 -4.12 13.71 13.90
C SER A 78 -5.08 12.63 13.39
N SER A 79 -6.28 13.03 12.98
CA SER A 79 -7.25 12.09 12.37
C SER A 79 -6.73 11.53 11.05
N TYR A 80 -6.10 12.35 10.23
CA TYR A 80 -5.49 11.93 8.97
C TYR A 80 -4.37 10.90 9.19
N VAL A 81 -3.48 11.14 10.16
CA VAL A 81 -2.42 10.20 10.52
C VAL A 81 -3.01 8.86 10.95
N LEU A 82 -4.01 8.88 11.82
CA LEU A 82 -4.64 7.66 12.32
C LEU A 82 -5.28 6.85 11.18
N LEU A 83 -6.05 7.51 10.32
CA LEU A 83 -6.67 6.86 9.17
C LEU A 83 -5.62 6.32 8.19
N PHE A 84 -4.54 7.06 7.96
CA PHE A 84 -3.45 6.64 7.11
C PHE A 84 -2.80 5.35 7.64
N VAL A 85 -2.48 5.31 8.93
CA VAL A 85 -1.84 4.15 9.57
C VAL A 85 -2.76 2.93 9.48
N ILE A 86 -4.03 3.09 9.81
CA ILE A 86 -5.02 1.99 9.75
C ILE A 86 -5.17 1.49 8.31
N ALA A 87 -5.30 2.40 7.35
CA ALA A 87 -5.46 2.04 5.94
C ALA A 87 -4.22 1.34 5.38
N LEU A 88 -3.03 1.83 5.71
CA LEU A 88 -1.77 1.23 5.25
C LEU A 88 -1.57 -0.16 5.84
N PHE A 89 -1.84 -0.34 7.13
CA PHE A 89 -1.79 -1.67 7.75
C PHE A 89 -2.80 -2.62 7.09
N SER A 90 -4.03 -2.15 6.85
CA SER A 90 -5.08 -2.94 6.19
C SER A 90 -4.66 -3.37 4.79
N GLU A 91 -4.05 -2.47 4.01
CA GLU A 91 -3.55 -2.79 2.67
C GLU A 91 -2.46 -3.85 2.71
N LEU A 92 -1.44 -3.67 3.55
CA LEU A 92 -0.35 -4.63 3.68
C LEU A 92 -0.85 -5.99 4.16
N PHE A 93 -1.80 -6.00 5.10
CA PHE A 93 -2.43 -7.22 5.57
C PHE A 93 -3.22 -7.92 4.47
N ILE A 94 -3.99 -7.18 3.67
CA ILE A 94 -4.76 -7.73 2.55
C ILE A 94 -3.81 -8.36 1.53
N ILE A 95 -2.74 -7.68 1.15
CA ILE A 95 -1.75 -8.21 0.19
C ILE A 95 -1.05 -9.43 0.75
N TYR A 96 -0.66 -9.40 2.03
CA TYR A 96 -0.08 -10.55 2.71
C TYR A 96 -1.01 -11.76 2.65
N ARG A 97 -2.30 -11.58 2.95
CA ARG A 97 -3.28 -12.67 2.91
C ARG A 97 -3.56 -13.17 1.48
N LEU A 98 -3.57 -12.28 0.50
CA LEU A 98 -3.71 -12.68 -0.90
C LEU A 98 -2.52 -13.52 -1.37
N VAL A 99 -1.31 -13.11 -1.04
CA VAL A 99 -0.08 -13.87 -1.40
C VAL A 99 -0.10 -15.25 -0.72
N ASP A 100 -0.46 -15.29 0.56
CA ASP A 100 -0.56 -16.55 1.31
C ASP A 100 -1.59 -17.49 0.69
N ASN A 101 -2.77 -16.98 0.35
CA ASN A 101 -3.85 -17.77 -0.23
C ASN A 101 -3.55 -18.23 -1.66
N ILE A 102 -2.83 -17.46 -2.46
CA ILE A 102 -2.41 -17.85 -3.81
C ILE A 102 -1.47 -19.06 -3.76
N GLY A 103 -0.69 -19.19 -2.69
CA GLY A 103 0.19 -20.34 -2.48
C GLY A 103 -0.53 -21.65 -2.19
N ASP A 104 -1.82 -21.62 -1.84
CA ASP A 104 -2.61 -22.80 -1.56
C ASP A 104 -3.00 -23.54 -2.84
N ASP A 105 -3.02 -24.88 -2.81
CA ASP A 105 -3.38 -25.70 -3.98
C ASP A 105 -4.83 -25.45 -4.43
N GLU A 106 -5.72 -25.13 -3.51
CA GLU A 106 -7.13 -24.81 -3.80
C GLU A 106 -7.28 -23.59 -4.69
N ASN A 107 -6.29 -22.70 -4.68
CA ASN A 107 -6.28 -21.44 -5.42
C ASN A 107 -5.31 -21.45 -6.61
N SER A 108 -5.04 -22.62 -7.19
CA SER A 108 -4.10 -22.76 -8.32
C SER A 108 -4.49 -21.89 -9.52
N ASN A 109 -5.78 -21.62 -9.72
CA ASN A 109 -6.27 -20.76 -10.80
C ASN A 109 -6.10 -19.26 -10.52
N CYS A 110 -5.67 -18.90 -9.31
CA CYS A 110 -5.45 -17.50 -8.90
C CYS A 110 -4.02 -17.04 -9.14
N LYS A 111 -3.11 -17.91 -9.58
CA LYS A 111 -1.72 -17.56 -9.83
C LYS A 111 -1.61 -16.51 -10.92
N VAL A 112 -0.83 -15.47 -10.67
CA VAL A 112 -0.59 -14.37 -11.59
C VAL A 112 0.89 -14.32 -11.99
N LYS A 113 1.15 -13.92 -13.23
CA LYS A 113 2.51 -13.76 -13.76
C LYS A 113 2.93 -12.29 -13.70
N GLY A 114 4.22 -12.04 -13.53
CA GLY A 114 4.77 -10.69 -13.57
C GLY A 114 4.79 -9.98 -12.22
N TYR A 115 4.39 -10.66 -11.14
CA TYR A 115 4.32 -10.07 -9.79
C TYR A 115 5.18 -10.84 -8.79
N ASN A 116 6.27 -11.46 -9.27
CA ASN A 116 7.16 -12.27 -8.43
C ASN A 116 7.77 -11.46 -7.28
N PHE A 117 8.03 -10.16 -7.49
CA PHE A 117 8.57 -9.29 -6.44
C PHE A 117 7.62 -9.20 -5.25
N ILE A 118 6.31 -8.97 -5.49
CA ILE A 118 5.30 -8.92 -4.42
C ILE A 118 5.19 -10.29 -3.75
N ILE A 119 5.08 -11.34 -4.52
CA ILE A 119 4.90 -12.70 -4.01
C ILE A 119 6.10 -13.10 -3.13
N ASN A 120 7.32 -12.87 -3.60
CA ASN A 120 8.52 -13.22 -2.84
C ASN A 120 8.70 -12.34 -1.61
N PHE A 121 8.37 -11.05 -1.72
CA PHE A 121 8.47 -10.13 -0.60
C PHE A 121 7.53 -10.50 0.55
N PHE A 122 6.27 -10.85 0.24
CA PHE A 122 5.27 -11.15 1.27
C PHE A 122 5.23 -12.62 1.68
N SER A 123 5.81 -13.54 0.92
CA SER A 123 5.77 -14.98 1.25
C SER A 123 6.49 -15.32 2.56
N ASP A 124 7.57 -14.58 2.88
CA ASP A 124 8.38 -14.80 4.08
C ASP A 124 8.01 -13.84 5.22
N LYS A 125 6.92 -13.07 5.08
CA LYS A 125 6.54 -12.07 6.07
C LYS A 125 5.43 -12.59 6.96
N ASP A 126 5.40 -12.06 8.18
CA ASP A 126 4.33 -12.33 9.14
C ASP A 126 3.59 -11.03 9.49
N LEU A 127 2.59 -11.14 10.37
CA LEU A 127 1.78 -10.00 10.79
C LEU A 127 2.63 -8.92 11.48
N SER A 128 3.62 -9.32 12.29
CA SER A 128 4.47 -8.36 13.01
C SER A 128 5.32 -7.53 12.05
N GLN A 129 5.78 -8.13 10.96
CA GLN A 129 6.52 -7.41 9.92
C GLN A 129 5.64 -6.43 9.15
N CYS A 130 4.37 -6.77 8.92
CA CYS A 130 3.40 -5.82 8.34
C CYS A 130 3.21 -4.60 9.25
N VAL A 131 3.12 -4.79 10.56
CA VAL A 131 3.05 -3.70 11.54
C VAL A 131 4.33 -2.86 11.47
N PHE A 132 5.49 -3.49 11.44
CA PHE A 132 6.78 -2.81 11.39
C PHE A 132 6.90 -1.92 10.14
N TYR A 133 6.58 -2.45 8.95
CA TYR A 133 6.62 -1.69 7.71
C TYR A 133 5.59 -0.55 7.71
N THR A 134 4.40 -0.78 8.27
CA THR A 134 3.39 0.25 8.41
C THR A 134 3.92 1.44 9.22
N ILE A 135 4.57 1.17 10.34
CA ILE A 135 5.16 2.21 11.19
C ILE A 135 6.25 2.97 10.44
N ILE A 136 7.20 2.28 9.81
CA ILE A 136 8.30 2.91 9.08
C ILE A 136 7.78 3.80 7.95
N VAL A 137 6.90 3.29 7.12
CA VAL A 137 6.37 4.04 5.97
C VAL A 137 5.57 5.25 6.45
N SER A 138 4.76 5.10 7.51
CA SER A 138 3.98 6.20 8.08
C SER A 138 4.90 7.30 8.63
N VAL A 139 5.95 6.93 9.36
CA VAL A 139 6.93 7.89 9.88
C VAL A 139 7.60 8.65 8.73
N LEU A 140 8.07 7.95 7.70
CA LEU A 140 8.70 8.59 6.55
C LEU A 140 7.73 9.52 5.81
N PHE A 141 6.48 9.09 5.64
CA PHE A 141 5.47 9.88 4.92
C PHE A 141 5.17 11.21 5.62
N PHE A 142 5.03 11.20 6.94
CA PHE A 142 4.63 12.38 7.69
C PHE A 142 5.79 13.26 8.15
N TYR A 143 7.02 12.74 8.20
CA TYR A 143 8.19 13.52 8.64
C TYR A 143 9.08 14.01 7.50
N LEU A 144 8.97 13.46 6.31
CA LEU A 144 9.61 14.00 5.13
C LEU A 144 8.70 15.05 4.48
#